data_9a71473e05a5bcc79261af06b9c9f595
#
_entry.id   9a71473e05a5bcc79261af06b9c9f595
#
_cell.length_a   1.000
_cell.length_b   1.000
_cell.length_c   1.000
_cell.angle_alpha   90.00
_cell.angle_beta   90.00
_cell.angle_gamma   90.00
#
_symmetry.space_group_name_H-M   'P 1'
#
loop_
_entity.id
_entity.type
_entity.pdbx_description
1 polymer ?
#
loop_
_entity_poly.entity_id
_entity_poly.type
_entity_poly.pdbx_seq_one_letter_code
_entity_poly.pdbx_strand_id
1 'polypeptide(L)' 'MNAGEKLRLLQADVDVFAGATSETRLDALPGWGSLAILLVIVHCEEKHHRVVTGAQVRGCRTVADLLLLFP' A
#
# COMPACT_ATOMS: atom_id res chain seq x y z
N MET A 1 -11.48 -9.39 -4.72
CA MET A 1 -11.44 -7.94 -4.42
C MET A 1 -10.70 -7.25 -5.56
N ASN A 2 -11.27 -6.19 -6.14
CA ASN A 2 -10.63 -5.48 -7.23
C ASN A 2 -9.68 -4.38 -6.71
N ALA A 3 -8.91 -3.77 -7.62
CA ALA A 3 -7.93 -2.75 -7.25
C ALA A 3 -8.54 -1.54 -6.55
N GLY A 4 -9.71 -1.10 -6.99
CA GLY A 4 -10.39 0.04 -6.37
C GLY A 4 -10.79 -0.23 -4.93
N GLU A 5 -11.27 -1.42 -4.65
CA GLU A 5 -11.63 -1.83 -3.28
C GLU A 5 -10.39 -1.97 -2.41
N LYS A 6 -9.32 -2.55 -2.95
CA LYS A 6 -8.04 -2.68 -2.24
C LYS A 6 -7.49 -1.30 -1.86
N LEU A 7 -7.55 -0.36 -2.79
CA LEU A 7 -7.07 1.00 -2.53
C LEU A 7 -7.92 1.70 -1.47
N ARG A 8 -9.24 1.57 -1.52
CA ARG A 8 -10.12 2.18 -0.51
C ARG A 8 -9.81 1.66 0.89
N LEU A 9 -9.62 0.35 1.03
CA LEU A 9 -9.27 -0.23 2.33
C LEU A 9 -7.90 0.29 2.82
N LEU A 10 -6.94 0.40 1.92
CA LEU A 10 -5.63 0.92 2.25
C LEU A 10 -5.71 2.39 2.69
N GLN A 11 -6.48 3.20 1.98
CA GLN A 11 -6.68 4.61 2.33
C GLN A 11 -7.34 4.79 3.69
N ALA A 12 -8.24 3.90 4.07
CA ALA A 12 -8.90 3.95 5.36
C ALA A 12 -7.94 3.66 6.51
N ASP A 13 -6.94 2.82 6.29
CA ASP A 13 -6.01 2.40 7.33
C ASP A 13 -4.72 3.24 7.38
N VAL A 14 -4.29 3.76 6.24
CA VAL A 14 -2.97 4.41 6.13
C VAL A 14 -3.14 5.77 5.46
N ASP A 15 -3.04 6.83 6.25
CA ASP A 15 -3.30 8.21 5.83
C ASP A 15 -2.41 8.68 4.68
N VAL A 16 -1.21 8.13 4.56
CA VAL A 16 -0.28 8.46 3.48
C VAL A 16 -0.92 8.29 2.11
N PHE A 17 -1.87 7.38 1.97
CA PHE A 17 -2.53 7.09 0.70
C PHE A 17 -3.76 7.96 0.43
N ALA A 18 -4.10 8.89 1.32
CA ALA A 18 -5.22 9.80 1.08
C ALA A 18 -4.96 10.60 -0.20
N GLY A 19 -5.93 10.61 -1.11
CA GLY A 19 -5.78 11.30 -2.38
C GLY A 19 -4.95 10.58 -3.44
N ALA A 20 -4.37 9.42 -3.12
CA ALA A 20 -3.61 8.64 -4.09
C ALA A 20 -4.53 7.93 -5.09
N THR A 21 -4.01 7.71 -6.28
CA THR A 21 -4.64 6.83 -7.28
C THR A 21 -3.71 5.64 -7.52
N SER A 22 -4.18 4.67 -8.29
CA SER A 22 -3.35 3.52 -8.64
C SER A 22 -2.08 3.91 -9.39
N GLU A 23 -2.09 5.04 -10.10
CA GLU A 23 -0.96 5.51 -10.89
C GLU A 23 0.03 6.35 -10.09
N THR A 24 -0.33 6.75 -8.88
CA THR A 24 0.53 7.57 -8.03
C THR A 24 1.83 6.83 -7.72
N ARG A 25 2.95 7.51 -7.86
CA ARG A 25 4.24 6.95 -7.46
C ARG A 25 4.35 6.99 -5.94
N LEU A 26 4.85 5.91 -5.37
CA LEU A 26 4.99 5.82 -3.91
C LEU A 26 5.96 6.89 -3.39
N ASP A 27 7.05 7.14 -4.11
CA ASP A 27 8.04 8.13 -3.72
C ASP A 27 7.53 9.57 -3.81
N ALA A 28 6.39 9.78 -4.47
CA ALA A 28 5.75 11.09 -4.55
C ALA A 28 4.74 11.34 -3.41
N LEU A 29 4.44 10.31 -2.62
CA LEU A 29 3.51 10.46 -1.51
C LEU A 29 4.17 11.19 -0.34
N PRO A 30 3.60 12.30 0.14
CA PRO A 30 4.09 12.93 1.36
C PRO A 30 4.01 11.93 2.53
N GLY A 31 5.09 11.81 3.27
CA GLY A 31 5.14 10.87 4.40
C GLY A 31 5.51 9.44 4.03
N TRP A 32 5.79 9.16 2.76
CA TRP A 32 6.28 7.83 2.40
C TRP A 32 7.65 7.58 3.00
N GLY A 33 7.82 6.44 3.66
CA GLY A 33 9.06 6.07 4.32
C GLY A 33 8.87 4.82 5.16
N SER A 34 9.80 4.56 6.06
CA SER A 34 9.82 3.31 6.84
C SER A 34 8.56 3.09 7.65
N LEU A 35 8.00 4.13 8.26
CA LEU A 35 6.76 3.98 9.03
C LEU A 35 5.59 3.62 8.12
N ALA A 36 5.46 4.30 6.98
CA ALA A 36 4.40 3.99 6.02
C ALA A 36 4.51 2.56 5.51
N ILE A 37 5.74 2.11 5.23
CA ILE A 37 5.99 0.73 4.78
C ILE A 37 5.55 -0.26 5.86
N LEU A 38 5.88 0.00 7.12
CA LEU A 38 5.45 -0.86 8.23
C LEU A 38 3.92 -0.91 8.31
N LEU A 39 3.25 0.23 8.16
CA LEU A 39 1.78 0.28 8.21
C LEU A 39 1.15 -0.50 7.06
N VAL A 40 1.77 -0.48 5.87
CA VAL A 40 1.31 -1.28 4.73
C VAL A 40 1.45 -2.77 5.04
N ILE A 41 2.56 -3.19 5.64
CA ILE A 41 2.78 -4.59 6.01
C ILE A 41 1.71 -5.05 6.99
N VAL A 42 1.44 -4.26 8.03
CA VAL A 42 0.41 -4.56 9.02
C VAL A 42 -0.97 -4.62 8.37
N HIS A 43 -1.29 -3.64 7.52
CA HIS A 43 -2.55 -3.61 6.79
C HIS A 43 -2.76 -4.88 5.97
N CYS A 44 -1.74 -5.30 5.23
CA CYS A 44 -1.84 -6.48 4.38
C CYS A 44 -2.12 -7.73 5.21
N GLU A 45 -1.44 -7.89 6.33
CA GLU A 45 -1.66 -9.03 7.22
C GLU A 45 -3.06 -9.03 7.81
N GLU A 46 -3.52 -7.88 8.30
CA GLU A 46 -4.82 -7.78 8.97
C GLU A 46 -6.00 -7.88 8.01
N LYS A 47 -5.92 -7.23 6.86
CA LYS A 47 -7.06 -7.14 5.93
C LYS A 47 -7.04 -8.20 4.85
N HIS A 48 -5.88 -8.69 4.48
CA HIS A 48 -5.73 -9.63 3.37
C HIS A 48 -5.16 -10.99 3.80
N HIS A 49 -4.82 -11.13 5.08
CA HIS A 49 -4.27 -12.37 5.64
C HIS A 49 -3.04 -12.86 4.88
N ARG A 50 -2.22 -11.90 4.42
CA ARG A 50 -0.99 -12.20 3.69
C ARG A 50 0.17 -11.43 4.30
N VAL A 51 1.27 -12.14 4.49
CA VAL A 51 2.52 -11.52 4.94
C VAL A 51 3.28 -11.03 3.72
N VAL A 52 3.59 -9.72 3.70
CA VAL A 52 4.50 -9.12 2.72
C VAL A 52 5.71 -8.59 3.47
N THR A 53 6.85 -8.54 2.79
CA THR A 53 8.09 -8.06 3.39
C THR A 53 8.34 -6.60 3.04
N GLY A 54 9.18 -5.93 3.84
CA GLY A 54 9.63 -4.58 3.51
C GLY A 54 10.32 -4.51 2.15
N ALA A 55 11.08 -5.55 1.80
CA ALA A 55 11.75 -5.62 0.50
C ALA A 55 10.75 -5.67 -0.66
N GLN A 56 9.67 -6.42 -0.50
CA GLN A 56 8.61 -6.48 -1.51
C GLN A 56 7.95 -5.11 -1.70
N VAL A 57 7.65 -4.43 -0.61
CA VAL A 57 7.03 -3.10 -0.66
C VAL A 57 7.99 -2.09 -1.30
N ARG A 58 9.27 -2.13 -0.93
CA ARG A 58 10.28 -1.22 -1.49
C ARG A 58 10.54 -1.46 -2.97
N GLY A 59 10.26 -2.66 -3.46
CA GLY A 59 10.36 -2.98 -4.88
C GLY A 59 9.23 -2.40 -5.72
N CYS A 60 8.18 -1.89 -5.11
CA CYS A 60 7.06 -1.28 -5.82
C CYS A 60 7.39 0.17 -6.17
N ARG A 61 6.93 0.62 -7.35
CA ARG A 61 7.11 2.01 -7.80
C ARG A 61 5.83 2.81 -7.66
N THR A 62 4.70 2.20 -7.97
CA THR A 62 3.39 2.85 -7.95
C THR A 62 2.46 2.16 -6.96
N VAL A 63 1.36 2.84 -6.66
CA VAL A 63 0.31 2.24 -5.85
C VAL A 63 -0.23 0.97 -6.51
N ALA A 64 -0.38 0.97 -7.85
CA ALA A 64 -0.83 -0.22 -8.57
C ALA A 64 0.08 -1.42 -8.31
N ASP A 65 1.41 -1.22 -8.34
CA ASP A 65 2.36 -2.29 -8.04
C ASP A 65 2.13 -2.85 -6.64
N LEU A 66 1.91 -1.96 -5.68
CA LEU A 66 1.66 -2.35 -4.29
C LEU A 66 0.38 -3.18 -4.17
N LEU A 67 -0.69 -2.75 -4.85
CA LEU A 67 -1.97 -3.47 -4.79
C LEU A 67 -1.88 -4.88 -5.38
N LEU A 68 -0.93 -5.13 -6.28
CA LEU A 68 -0.69 -6.46 -6.83
C LEU A 68 -0.11 -7.43 -5.79
N LEU A 69 0.48 -6.92 -4.72
CA LEU A 69 0.97 -7.77 -3.61
C LEU A 69 -0.19 -8.28 -2.75
N PHE A 70 -1.32 -7.61 -2.77
CA PHE A 70 -2.50 -8.00 -2.01
C PHE A 70 -3.32 -9.02 -2.81
N PRO A 71 -3.88 -10.05 -2.17
CA PRO A 71 -4.69 -11.04 -2.86
C PRO A 71 -6.00 -10.48 -3.43
#